data_03d7c02a89376bac6013c85035b5c7fb
#
_entry.id   03d7c02a89376bac6013c85035b5c7fb
#
_cell.length_a   1.000
_cell.length_b   1.000
_cell.length_c   1.000
_cell.angle_alpha   90.00
_cell.angle_beta   90.00
_cell.angle_gamma   90.00
#
_symmetry.space_group_name_H-M   'P 1'
#
loop_
_entity.id
_entity.type
_entity.pdbx_description
1 polymer ?
#
loop_
_entity_poly.entity_id
_entity_poly.type
_entity_poly.pdbx_seq_one_letter_code
_entity_poly.pdbx_strand_id
1 'polypeptide(L)'
;YSLYPGYYATGDGARRDSDGYYWITGRVDDVLNVSGHRLGTAEVESALVLHKDVAEAAVVGYEHEIKGQGIYCYVTLMTGVEAVEELKADLIQLVAKEIGAIAKPDIIQWAPGLPKTRSGKIMRRILRKIASNEIDNLGDTTTLADPSVVEELIINRENR
;
A
#
# COMPACT_ATOMS: atom_id res chain seq x y z
N TYR A 1 8.40 -20.92 -12.32
CA TYR A 1 8.50 -21.69 -13.57
C TYR A 1 7.17 -22.30 -14.04
N SER A 2 6.13 -22.37 -13.20
CA SER A 2 4.85 -23.00 -13.57
C SER A 2 3.97 -22.16 -14.51
N LEU A 3 4.05 -20.83 -14.46
CA LEU A 3 3.24 -19.93 -15.30
C LEU A 3 3.81 -19.81 -16.73
N TYR A 4 5.13 -19.82 -16.86
CA TYR A 4 5.84 -19.68 -18.14
C TYR A 4 6.98 -20.69 -18.20
N PRO A 5 6.80 -21.86 -18.85
CA PRO A 5 7.83 -22.88 -18.94
C PRO A 5 9.14 -22.33 -19.52
N GLY A 6 10.26 -22.54 -18.82
CA GLY A 6 11.57 -22.06 -19.22
C GLY A 6 11.91 -20.61 -18.86
N TYR A 7 10.97 -19.87 -18.23
CA TYR A 7 11.19 -18.49 -17.82
C TYR A 7 10.88 -18.30 -16.34
N TYR A 8 11.59 -17.37 -15.70
CA TYR A 8 11.29 -16.93 -14.36
C TYR A 8 10.35 -15.72 -14.40
N ALA A 9 9.14 -15.84 -13.80
CA ALA A 9 8.20 -14.75 -13.67
C ALA A 9 8.59 -13.89 -12.47
N THR A 10 9.13 -12.70 -12.72
CA THR A 10 9.55 -11.75 -11.65
C THR A 10 8.37 -11.14 -10.92
N GLY A 11 7.20 -11.06 -11.58
CA GLY A 11 6.03 -10.35 -11.09
C GLY A 11 6.13 -8.83 -11.26
N ASP A 12 7.11 -8.36 -12.04
CA ASP A 12 7.27 -6.94 -12.35
C ASP A 12 6.63 -6.60 -13.70
N GLY A 13 5.98 -5.42 -13.76
CA GLY A 13 5.50 -4.82 -14.99
C GLY A 13 6.61 -4.04 -15.67
N ALA A 14 6.66 -4.12 -17.00
CA ALA A 14 7.61 -3.35 -17.78
C ALA A 14 6.97 -2.85 -19.08
N ARG A 15 7.42 -1.71 -19.54
CA ARG A 15 7.12 -1.15 -20.87
C ARG A 15 8.38 -1.11 -21.70
N ARG A 16 8.30 -1.53 -22.96
CA ARG A 16 9.38 -1.36 -23.93
C ARG A 16 9.09 -0.12 -24.78
N ASP A 17 10.08 0.76 -24.94
CA ASP A 17 9.97 1.92 -25.80
C ASP A 17 10.34 1.61 -27.27
N SER A 18 10.25 2.63 -28.16
CA SER A 18 10.59 2.51 -29.58
C SER A 18 12.05 2.18 -29.84
N ASP A 19 12.94 2.57 -28.93
CA ASP A 19 14.39 2.36 -29.04
C ASP A 19 14.82 1.00 -28.48
N GLY A 20 13.85 0.26 -27.90
CA GLY A 20 14.06 -1.09 -27.41
C GLY A 20 14.43 -1.19 -25.93
N TYR A 21 14.48 -0.08 -25.19
CA TYR A 21 14.75 -0.07 -23.76
C TYR A 21 13.51 -0.50 -22.95
N TYR A 22 13.75 -1.17 -21.81
CA TYR A 22 12.72 -1.59 -20.89
C TYR A 22 12.65 -0.63 -19.70
N TRP A 23 11.44 -0.12 -19.43
CA TRP A 23 11.10 0.71 -18.29
C TRP A 23 10.33 -0.15 -17.30
N ILE A 24 10.91 -0.41 -16.13
CA ILE A 24 10.21 -1.14 -15.07
C ILE A 24 9.18 -0.19 -14.47
N THR A 25 7.89 -0.60 -14.54
CA THR A 25 6.76 0.23 -14.09
C THR A 25 6.29 -0.11 -12.67
N GLY A 26 6.87 -1.14 -12.06
CA GLY A 26 6.57 -1.61 -10.71
C GLY A 26 6.07 -3.04 -10.68
N ARG A 27 5.59 -3.47 -9.52
CA ARG A 27 5.02 -4.82 -9.32
C ARG A 27 3.65 -4.92 -9.97
N VAL A 28 3.36 -6.03 -10.61
CA VAL A 28 2.02 -6.31 -11.17
C VAL A 28 0.96 -6.42 -10.07
N ASP A 29 1.36 -6.96 -8.91
CA ASP A 29 0.52 -7.13 -7.73
C ASP A 29 0.35 -5.85 -6.88
N ASP A 30 1.09 -4.77 -7.20
CA ASP A 30 0.97 -3.45 -6.58
C ASP A 30 0.12 -2.47 -7.44
N VAL A 31 -0.65 -3.00 -8.39
CA VAL A 31 -1.61 -2.23 -9.19
C VAL A 31 -3.02 -2.50 -8.68
N LEU A 32 -3.74 -1.44 -8.34
CA LEU A 32 -5.13 -1.48 -7.92
C LEU A 32 -6.07 -1.31 -9.10
N ASN A 33 -7.21 -1.98 -9.05
CA ASN A 33 -8.31 -1.79 -10.00
C ASN A 33 -9.49 -1.11 -9.27
N VAL A 34 -9.48 0.22 -9.29
CA VAL A 34 -10.50 1.03 -8.63
C VAL A 34 -11.51 1.52 -9.65
N SER A 35 -12.74 1.06 -9.58
CA SER A 35 -13.81 1.43 -10.53
C SER A 35 -13.42 1.27 -12.01
N GLY A 36 -12.66 0.21 -12.32
CA GLY A 36 -12.18 -0.07 -13.68
C GLY A 36 -10.90 0.69 -14.10
N HIS A 37 -10.35 1.53 -13.24
CA HIS A 37 -9.09 2.24 -13.49
C HIS A 37 -7.92 1.52 -12.82
N ARG A 38 -6.80 1.45 -13.51
CA ARG A 38 -5.55 0.91 -12.97
C ARG A 38 -4.76 2.02 -12.31
N LEU A 39 -4.47 1.85 -11.02
CA LEU A 39 -3.77 2.81 -10.18
C LEU A 39 -2.58 2.13 -9.52
N GLY A 40 -1.40 2.70 -9.64
CA GLY A 40 -0.20 2.21 -8.94
C GLY A 40 -0.23 2.60 -7.46
N THR A 41 0.03 1.64 -6.57
CA THR A 41 0.11 1.96 -5.12
C THR A 41 1.21 2.97 -4.83
N ALA A 42 2.34 2.88 -5.54
CA ALA A 42 3.48 3.79 -5.39
C ALA A 42 3.13 5.26 -5.69
N GLU A 43 2.19 5.53 -6.61
CA GLU A 43 1.74 6.89 -6.91
C GLU A 43 1.01 7.50 -5.71
N VAL A 44 0.13 6.72 -5.07
CA VAL A 44 -0.61 7.17 -3.89
C VAL A 44 0.32 7.33 -2.69
N GLU A 45 1.25 6.38 -2.48
CA GLU A 45 2.30 6.47 -1.45
C GLU A 45 3.12 7.75 -1.62
N SER A 46 3.56 8.04 -2.85
CA SER A 46 4.33 9.24 -3.17
C SER A 46 3.56 10.52 -2.88
N ALA A 47 2.26 10.56 -3.19
CA ALA A 47 1.41 11.72 -2.88
C ALA A 47 1.26 11.92 -1.36
N LEU A 48 1.07 10.84 -0.59
CA LEU A 48 0.92 10.92 0.86
C LEU A 48 2.18 11.45 1.55
N VAL A 49 3.37 11.04 1.14
CA VAL A 49 4.64 11.48 1.74
C VAL A 49 5.04 12.91 1.35
N LEU A 50 4.32 13.58 0.44
CA LEU A 50 4.46 15.02 0.22
C LEU A 50 3.96 15.85 1.40
N HIS A 51 3.09 15.28 2.24
CA HIS A 51 2.63 15.98 3.42
C HIS A 51 3.72 16.06 4.49
N LYS A 52 4.00 17.24 5.01
CA LYS A 52 5.07 17.51 5.98
C LYS A 52 5.03 16.66 7.26
N ASP A 53 3.82 16.22 7.63
CA ASP A 53 3.56 15.46 8.86
C ASP A 53 3.61 13.93 8.64
N VAL A 54 3.82 13.47 7.41
CA VAL A 54 3.92 12.05 7.05
C VAL A 54 5.38 11.63 6.93
N ALA A 55 5.76 10.62 7.71
CA ALA A 55 7.09 10.01 7.64
C ALA A 55 7.18 8.89 6.60
N GLU A 56 6.19 7.99 6.61
CA GLU A 56 6.09 6.85 5.69
C GLU A 56 4.64 6.56 5.36
N ALA A 57 4.39 5.99 4.19
CA ALA A 57 3.10 5.47 3.81
C ALA A 57 3.23 4.14 3.06
N ALA A 58 2.27 3.25 3.27
CA ALA A 58 2.12 2.05 2.46
C ALA A 58 0.65 1.91 2.04
N VAL A 59 0.43 1.59 0.77
CA VAL A 59 -0.89 1.51 0.18
C VAL A 59 -1.15 0.09 -0.33
N VAL A 60 -2.31 -0.43 -0.02
CA VAL A 60 -2.77 -1.74 -0.49
C VAL A 60 -4.23 -1.67 -0.94
N GLY A 61 -4.63 -2.61 -1.79
CA GLY A 61 -6.03 -2.82 -2.13
C GLY A 61 -6.71 -3.78 -1.16
N TYR A 62 -8.00 -3.58 -0.98
CA TYR A 62 -8.90 -4.52 -0.30
C TYR A 62 -10.19 -4.66 -1.12
N GLU A 63 -10.93 -5.75 -0.92
CA GLU A 63 -12.20 -5.94 -1.62
C GLU A 63 -13.22 -4.89 -1.19
N HIS A 64 -13.81 -4.22 -2.18
CA HIS A 64 -14.82 -3.20 -1.98
C HIS A 64 -16.06 -3.49 -2.85
N GLU A 65 -17.23 -3.61 -2.24
CA GLU A 65 -18.45 -4.07 -2.89
C GLU A 65 -18.84 -3.28 -4.16
N ILE A 66 -18.59 -1.96 -4.16
CA ILE A 66 -18.99 -1.08 -5.28
C ILE A 66 -17.86 -0.84 -6.27
N LYS A 67 -16.64 -0.65 -5.78
CA LYS A 67 -15.49 -0.23 -6.59
C LYS A 67 -14.67 -1.40 -7.14
N GLY A 68 -14.97 -2.63 -6.71
CA GLY A 68 -14.14 -3.82 -6.91
C GLY A 68 -12.97 -3.84 -5.93
N GLN A 69 -12.06 -2.84 -6.00
CA GLN A 69 -11.04 -2.63 -4.98
C GLN A 69 -11.15 -1.23 -4.38
N GLY A 70 -11.03 -1.16 -3.06
CA GLY A 70 -10.84 0.07 -2.29
C GLY A 70 -9.35 0.31 -2.01
N ILE A 71 -9.03 1.54 -1.63
CA ILE A 71 -7.68 2.01 -1.34
C ILE A 71 -7.52 2.10 0.17
N TYR A 72 -6.67 1.25 0.74
CA TYR A 72 -6.32 1.25 2.15
C TYR A 72 -4.89 1.78 2.35
N CYS A 73 -4.75 2.86 3.11
CA CYS A 73 -3.48 3.50 3.37
C CYS A 73 -3.07 3.31 4.84
N TYR A 74 -1.86 2.83 5.04
CA TYR A 74 -1.19 2.83 6.34
C TYR A 74 -0.23 4.02 6.37
N VAL A 75 -0.41 4.92 7.32
CA VAL A 75 0.38 6.16 7.39
C VAL A 75 1.08 6.26 8.74
N THR A 76 2.40 6.38 8.69
CA THR A 76 3.23 6.68 9.86
C THR A 76 3.51 8.18 9.88
N LEU A 77 3.17 8.82 10.99
CA LEU A 77 3.38 10.26 11.17
C LEU A 77 4.81 10.57 11.62
N MET A 78 5.23 11.79 11.38
CA MET A 78 6.48 12.32 11.94
C MET A 78 6.41 12.35 13.45
N THR A 79 7.57 12.21 14.11
CA THR A 79 7.66 12.27 15.58
C THR A 79 7.09 13.57 16.12
N GLY A 80 6.18 13.46 17.10
CA GLY A 80 5.55 14.62 17.74
C GLY A 80 4.30 15.14 17.04
N VAL A 81 3.89 14.54 15.92
CA VAL A 81 2.63 14.86 15.26
C VAL A 81 1.49 14.04 15.88
N GLU A 82 0.41 14.69 16.22
CA GLU A 82 -0.78 14.05 16.77
C GLU A 82 -1.65 13.44 15.66
N ALA A 83 -2.12 12.23 15.89
CA ALA A 83 -3.00 11.51 14.97
C ALA A 83 -4.45 11.98 15.15
N VAL A 84 -4.87 12.92 14.32
CA VAL A 84 -6.22 13.52 14.36
C VAL A 84 -6.99 13.24 13.05
N GLU A 85 -8.31 13.25 13.13
CA GLU A 85 -9.18 12.98 11.98
C GLU A 85 -9.09 14.07 10.89
N GLU A 86 -8.86 15.33 11.29
CA GLU A 86 -8.66 16.44 10.36
C GLU A 86 -7.48 16.17 9.43
N LEU A 87 -6.40 15.57 9.93
CA LEU A 87 -5.24 15.23 9.13
C LEU A 87 -5.56 14.13 8.10
N LYS A 88 -6.45 13.17 8.42
CA LYS A 88 -6.94 12.20 7.41
C LYS A 88 -7.64 12.92 6.27
N ALA A 89 -8.49 13.88 6.56
CA ALA A 89 -9.20 14.65 5.55
C ALA A 89 -8.23 15.44 4.65
N ASP A 90 -7.20 16.04 5.24
CA ASP A 90 -6.16 16.76 4.49
C ASP A 90 -5.36 15.83 3.56
N LEU A 91 -5.00 14.65 4.03
CA LEU A 91 -4.30 13.64 3.22
C LEU A 91 -5.16 13.14 2.05
N ILE A 92 -6.46 12.91 2.27
CA ILE A 92 -7.40 12.53 1.21
C ILE A 92 -7.49 13.63 0.14
N GLN A 93 -7.57 14.89 0.55
CA GLN A 93 -7.60 16.02 -0.38
C GLN A 93 -6.27 16.20 -1.11
N LEU A 94 -5.15 15.99 -0.44
CA LEU A 94 -3.82 16.02 -1.07
C LEU A 94 -3.71 14.98 -2.19
N VAL A 95 -4.07 13.71 -1.91
CA VAL A 95 -4.06 12.66 -2.93
C VAL A 95 -5.00 12.98 -4.09
N ALA A 96 -6.20 13.51 -3.81
CA ALA A 96 -7.13 13.90 -4.85
C ALA A 96 -6.59 15.03 -5.74
N LYS A 97 -5.84 15.97 -5.17
CA LYS A 97 -5.21 17.06 -5.89
C LYS A 97 -4.04 16.60 -6.76
N GLU A 98 -3.18 15.71 -6.22
CA GLU A 98 -1.97 15.26 -6.90
C GLU A 98 -2.25 14.24 -8.02
N ILE A 99 -3.22 13.35 -7.83
CA ILE A 99 -3.49 12.24 -8.74
C ILE A 99 -4.88 12.36 -9.38
N GLY A 100 -5.89 12.70 -8.58
CA GLY A 100 -7.29 12.76 -9.01
C GLY A 100 -8.23 12.10 -8.02
N ALA A 101 -9.53 12.38 -8.18
CA ALA A 101 -10.58 11.92 -7.26
C ALA A 101 -10.67 10.38 -7.16
N ILE A 102 -10.30 9.66 -8.21
CA ILE A 102 -10.33 8.20 -8.26
C ILE A 102 -9.32 7.57 -7.29
N ALA A 103 -8.25 8.28 -6.96
CA ALA A 103 -7.17 7.82 -6.09
C ALA A 103 -7.40 8.15 -4.61
N LYS A 104 -8.52 8.76 -4.26
CA LYS A 104 -8.84 9.08 -2.86
C LYS A 104 -8.81 7.81 -2.00
N PRO A 105 -8.02 7.80 -0.92
CA PRO A 105 -8.08 6.73 0.06
C PRO A 105 -9.49 6.52 0.60
N ASP A 106 -9.94 5.26 0.66
CA ASP A 106 -11.18 4.90 1.33
C ASP A 106 -10.97 4.76 2.83
N ILE A 107 -9.81 4.25 3.23
CA ILE A 107 -9.42 4.06 4.61
C ILE A 107 -7.99 4.57 4.80
N ILE A 108 -7.78 5.35 5.86
CA ILE A 108 -6.44 5.72 6.34
C ILE A 108 -6.32 5.22 7.78
N GLN A 109 -5.42 4.28 8.00
CA GLN A 109 -5.05 3.80 9.32
C GLN A 109 -3.73 4.42 9.76
N TRP A 110 -3.73 4.99 10.97
CA TRP A 110 -2.49 5.42 11.60
C TRP A 110 -1.67 4.20 12.02
N ALA A 111 -0.42 4.16 11.59
CA ALA A 111 0.51 3.09 11.85
C ALA A 111 1.72 3.62 12.62
N PRO A 112 2.04 3.11 13.82
CA PRO A 112 3.25 3.52 14.53
C PRO A 112 4.52 3.12 13.79
N GLY A 113 4.42 2.11 12.93
CA GLY A 113 5.44 1.65 12.00
C GLY A 113 4.86 0.74 10.94
N LEU A 114 5.64 0.45 9.91
CA LEU A 114 5.25 -0.48 8.85
C LEU A 114 5.99 -1.82 9.01
N PRO A 115 5.35 -2.96 8.74
CA PRO A 115 6.00 -4.26 8.81
C PRO A 115 7.08 -4.35 7.73
N LYS A 116 8.33 -4.45 8.15
CA LYS A 116 9.50 -4.50 7.27
C LYS A 116 10.30 -5.78 7.48
N THR A 117 10.93 -6.26 6.43
CA THR A 117 11.99 -7.26 6.53
C THR A 117 13.21 -6.65 7.23
N ARG A 118 14.14 -7.51 7.67
CA ARG A 118 15.44 -7.05 8.20
C ARG A 118 16.25 -6.20 7.22
N SER A 119 15.99 -6.31 5.93
CA SER A 119 16.60 -5.45 4.88
C SER A 119 15.85 -4.14 4.64
N GLY A 120 14.80 -3.84 5.42
CA GLY A 120 14.02 -2.61 5.32
C GLY A 120 12.90 -2.61 4.28
N LYS A 121 12.63 -3.73 3.60
CA LYS A 121 11.57 -3.84 2.62
C LYS A 121 10.20 -4.00 3.29
N ILE A 122 9.23 -3.15 2.92
CA ILE A 122 7.84 -3.23 3.42
C ILE A 122 7.20 -4.54 2.97
N MET A 123 6.59 -5.25 3.90
CA MET A 123 5.90 -6.52 3.68
C MET A 123 4.41 -6.28 3.34
N ARG A 124 4.14 -5.74 2.13
CA ARG A 124 2.78 -5.40 1.68
C ARG A 124 1.80 -6.58 1.72
N ARG A 125 2.30 -7.81 1.60
CA ARG A 125 1.48 -9.00 1.74
C ARG A 125 0.76 -9.07 3.10
N ILE A 126 1.45 -8.71 4.18
CA ILE A 126 0.88 -8.68 5.54
C ILE A 126 -0.16 -7.55 5.63
N LEU A 127 0.17 -6.37 5.12
CA LEU A 127 -0.73 -5.21 5.11
C LEU A 127 -2.03 -5.51 4.34
N ARG A 128 -1.94 -6.18 3.18
CA ARG A 128 -3.13 -6.61 2.41
C ARG A 128 -4.02 -7.54 3.21
N LYS A 129 -3.45 -8.51 3.91
CA LYS A 129 -4.22 -9.45 4.74
C LYS A 129 -4.94 -8.76 5.90
N ILE A 130 -4.27 -7.81 6.55
CA ILE A 130 -4.91 -7.00 7.60
C ILE A 130 -6.05 -6.16 7.01
N ALA A 131 -5.83 -5.51 5.86
CA ALA A 131 -6.84 -4.72 5.16
C ALA A 131 -8.04 -5.55 4.69
N SER A 132 -7.86 -6.85 4.42
CA SER A 132 -8.93 -7.79 4.05
C SER A 132 -9.51 -8.57 5.24
N ASN A 133 -9.14 -8.24 6.48
CA ASN A 133 -9.53 -8.97 7.70
C ASN A 133 -9.10 -10.45 7.73
N GLU A 134 -8.09 -10.84 6.97
CA GLU A 134 -7.51 -12.19 6.95
C GLU A 134 -6.41 -12.35 8.01
N ILE A 135 -6.73 -12.02 9.26
CA ILE A 135 -5.74 -11.94 10.36
C ILE A 135 -5.28 -13.30 10.89
N ASP A 136 -6.07 -14.36 10.70
CA ASP A 136 -5.74 -15.70 11.19
C ASP A 136 -4.65 -16.40 10.36
N ASN A 137 -4.36 -15.90 9.17
CA ASN A 137 -3.37 -16.47 8.27
C ASN A 137 -2.52 -15.39 7.59
N LEU A 138 -1.64 -14.78 8.35
CA LEU A 138 -0.71 -13.76 7.83
C LEU A 138 0.42 -14.36 6.98
N GLY A 139 0.57 -15.70 7.00
CA GLY A 139 1.63 -16.42 6.32
C GLY A 139 2.98 -16.28 7.02
N ASP A 140 4.08 -16.42 6.28
CA ASP A 140 5.42 -16.39 6.86
C ASP A 140 5.77 -14.98 7.37
N THR A 141 5.99 -14.87 8.67
CA THR A 141 6.39 -13.65 9.39
C THR A 141 7.83 -13.72 9.92
N THR A 142 8.56 -14.80 9.65
CA THR A 142 9.91 -15.05 10.21
C THR A 142 10.95 -14.03 9.75
N THR A 143 10.70 -13.36 8.64
CA THR A 143 11.59 -12.33 8.08
C THR A 143 11.34 -10.93 8.62
N LEU A 144 10.32 -10.73 9.46
CA LEU A 144 10.02 -9.45 10.09
C LEU A 144 11.18 -8.99 10.98
N ALA A 145 11.50 -7.72 10.90
CA ALA A 145 12.44 -7.06 11.78
C ALA A 145 11.86 -6.87 13.19
N ASP A 146 10.58 -6.49 13.24
CA ASP A 146 9.82 -6.29 14.48
C ASP A 146 8.39 -6.86 14.31
N PRO A 147 8.07 -8.00 14.92
CA PRO A 147 6.73 -8.59 14.86
C PRO A 147 5.66 -7.79 15.62
N SER A 148 6.01 -6.99 16.64
CA SER A 148 5.05 -6.22 17.44
C SER A 148 4.26 -5.21 16.62
N VAL A 149 4.87 -4.67 15.57
CA VAL A 149 4.21 -3.75 14.62
C VAL A 149 2.97 -4.37 13.99
N VAL A 150 3.01 -5.67 13.70
CA VAL A 150 1.87 -6.38 13.09
C VAL A 150 0.71 -6.49 14.06
N GLU A 151 0.98 -6.79 15.34
CA GLU A 151 -0.04 -6.86 16.38
C GLU A 151 -0.75 -5.51 16.57
N GLU A 152 0.01 -4.43 16.61
CA GLU A 152 -0.55 -3.07 16.72
C GLU A 152 -1.42 -2.70 15.51
N LEU A 153 -0.99 -3.06 14.29
CA LEU A 153 -1.78 -2.84 13.08
C LEU A 153 -3.10 -3.62 13.10
N ILE A 154 -3.10 -4.86 13.61
CA ILE A 154 -4.31 -5.67 13.73
C ILE A 154 -5.28 -5.07 14.76
N ILE A 155 -4.77 -4.64 15.91
CA ILE A 155 -5.59 -4.05 16.98
C ILE A 155 -6.25 -2.75 16.51
N ASN A 156 -5.52 -1.92 15.78
CA ASN A 156 -5.94 -0.57 15.35
C ASN A 156 -6.55 -0.55 13.94
N ARG A 157 -6.91 -1.70 13.35
CA ARG A 157 -7.48 -1.72 12.00
C ARG A 157 -8.84 -1.02 11.93
N GLU A 158 -9.07 -0.29 10.84
CA GLU A 158 -10.25 0.57 10.64
C GLU A 158 -11.42 -0.15 9.92
N ASN A 159 -11.21 -1.37 9.43
CA ASN A 159 -12.17 -2.16 8.64
C ASN A 159 -12.79 -3.32 9.45
N ARG A 160 -13.14 -3.08 10.70
CA ARG A 160 -13.77 -4.07 11.59
C ARG A 160 -15.23 -4.32 11.22
#